data_f3ebfbab7c5540eb9f66afd0a812dc5c
#
_entry.id   f3ebfbab7c5540eb9f66afd0a812dc5c
#
_cell.length_a   1.000
_cell.length_b   1.000
_cell.length_c   1.000
_cell.angle_alpha   90.00
_cell.angle_beta   90.00
_cell.angle_gamma   90.00
#
_symmetry.space_group_name_H-M   'P 1'
#
loop_
_entity.id
_entity.type
_entity.pdbx_description
1 polymer ?
#
loop_
_entity_poly.entity_id
_entity_poly.type
_entity_poly.pdbx_seq_one_letter_code
_entity_poly.pdbx_strand_id
1 'polypeptide(L)'
;MPRDTRNRHAATRLPDLRIDSCNLPLRDPDGDGFLGDRASQTAFRRYLDARRRHHFTGGRDPFGQTATHAIPKSEIDLVLVGGDADAAHLVHAAVEDHAHQLAGVVRGFLATEEWHGVRRIVIGGGFPGSRVGALSVRRAARLLKRARSGVDLSLLRHDGDDAGLLGWVPLAPGTTHRHEAFLAVDIGGTNIRCGIVAPRLDQRDDGSRARVLERSQWRHATESPDREEAVMRMAAMLNGLIAHARTLGLRLAPFVGIACPGQIDIDGRILHGAQNLPGDWEAAEFVLATALRQRLDRIGGRAPRVLLHNDAVVQGLSERPRMAAVERWGVLTIGTGLGNASYTNHRA
;
A
#
# COMPACT_ATOMS: atom_id res chain seq x y z
N MET A 1 12.65 -24.64 -15.15
CA MET A 1 11.50 -23.85 -14.72
C MET A 1 11.88 -23.13 -13.40
N PRO A 2 11.63 -21.84 -13.24
CA PRO A 2 11.87 -21.15 -11.98
C PRO A 2 10.98 -21.81 -10.89
N ARG A 3 11.57 -22.11 -9.74
CA ARG A 3 10.84 -22.69 -8.62
C ARG A 3 9.76 -21.70 -8.15
N ASP A 4 8.50 -22.14 -8.11
CA ASP A 4 7.38 -21.38 -7.54
C ASP A 4 7.65 -21.12 -6.04
N THR A 5 7.83 -19.86 -5.68
CA THR A 5 8.15 -19.44 -4.31
C THR A 5 6.92 -19.00 -3.52
N ARG A 6 5.70 -19.13 -4.06
CA ARG A 6 4.41 -18.73 -3.41
C ARG A 6 4.15 -19.38 -2.04
N ASN A 7 4.97 -20.33 -1.66
CA ASN A 7 4.89 -20.98 -0.35
C ASN A 7 5.85 -20.39 0.70
N ARG A 8 6.39 -19.18 0.47
CA ARG A 8 7.36 -18.53 1.37
C ARG A 8 6.95 -17.10 1.65
N HIS A 9 7.37 -16.58 2.80
CA HIS A 9 7.34 -15.16 3.07
C HIS A 9 8.15 -14.41 2.02
N ALA A 10 7.78 -13.16 1.74
CA ALA A 10 8.47 -12.28 0.80
C ALA A 10 8.84 -12.95 -0.54
N ALA A 11 7.91 -13.69 -1.12
CA ALA A 11 8.12 -14.41 -2.38
C ALA A 11 8.45 -13.44 -3.52
N THR A 12 9.65 -13.55 -4.12
CA THR A 12 10.11 -12.66 -5.19
C THR A 12 9.85 -13.19 -6.60
N ARG A 13 9.37 -14.43 -6.74
CA ARG A 13 9.11 -15.06 -8.05
C ARG A 13 7.75 -15.70 -8.08
N LEU A 14 6.96 -15.30 -9.05
CA LEU A 14 5.71 -15.92 -9.46
C LEU A 14 5.92 -16.59 -10.83
N PRO A 15 5.01 -17.45 -11.29
CA PRO A 15 5.19 -18.19 -12.55
C PRO A 15 5.49 -17.30 -13.76
N ASP A 16 4.90 -16.13 -13.83
CA ASP A 16 4.95 -15.19 -14.96
C ASP A 16 5.48 -13.81 -14.59
N LEU A 17 5.94 -13.61 -13.34
CA LEU A 17 6.39 -12.32 -12.85
C LEU A 17 7.52 -12.47 -11.83
N ARG A 18 8.49 -11.57 -11.90
CA ARG A 18 9.52 -11.37 -10.88
C ARG A 18 9.32 -10.00 -10.21
N ILE A 19 9.48 -9.96 -8.90
CA ILE A 19 9.62 -8.75 -8.10
C ILE A 19 11.10 -8.39 -8.10
N ASP A 20 11.45 -7.27 -8.72
CA ASP A 20 12.85 -6.86 -8.90
C ASP A 20 13.36 -6.09 -7.69
N SER A 21 12.51 -5.26 -7.09
CA SER A 21 12.82 -4.54 -5.85
C SER A 21 11.59 -4.40 -4.94
N CYS A 22 11.87 -4.19 -3.67
CA CYS A 22 10.88 -3.99 -2.62
C CYS A 22 11.45 -3.01 -1.60
N ASN A 23 10.76 -1.91 -1.36
CA ASN A 23 11.18 -0.85 -0.44
C ASN A 23 12.64 -0.43 -0.61
N LEU A 24 13.03 -0.15 -1.87
CA LEU A 24 14.38 0.31 -2.19
C LEU A 24 14.67 1.60 -1.39
N PRO A 25 15.68 1.62 -0.50
CA PRO A 25 15.97 2.76 0.38
C PRO A 25 16.84 3.79 -0.35
N LEU A 26 16.27 4.46 -1.35
CA LEU A 26 17.00 5.48 -2.12
C LEU A 26 17.22 6.72 -1.24
N ARG A 27 18.51 6.99 -0.94
CA ARG A 27 18.90 8.14 -0.13
C ARG A 27 18.60 9.46 -0.84
N ASP A 28 18.19 10.46 -0.05
CA ASP A 28 17.99 11.81 -0.55
C ASP A 28 19.35 12.48 -0.82
N PRO A 29 19.67 12.88 -2.08
CA PRO A 29 20.96 13.54 -2.36
C PRO A 29 21.09 14.94 -1.77
N ASP A 30 19.98 15.59 -1.44
CA ASP A 30 19.96 16.99 -0.97
C ASP A 30 19.61 17.11 0.53
N GLY A 31 19.54 15.99 1.27
CA GLY A 31 19.18 16.03 2.68
C GLY A 31 19.35 14.70 3.41
N ASP A 32 19.05 14.72 4.70
CA ASP A 32 19.00 13.53 5.53
C ASP A 32 17.69 12.75 5.27
N GLY A 33 17.78 11.43 5.12
CA GLY A 33 16.63 10.54 4.96
C GLY A 33 16.53 9.90 3.57
N PHE A 34 15.32 9.59 3.15
CA PHE A 34 15.05 8.89 1.90
C PHE A 34 14.37 9.82 0.88
N LEU A 35 14.75 9.68 -0.40
CA LEU A 35 14.17 10.46 -1.49
C LEU A 35 12.62 10.35 -1.52
N GLY A 36 12.07 9.18 -1.19
CA GLY A 36 10.61 8.94 -1.09
C GLY A 36 9.90 9.85 -0.09
N ASP A 37 10.59 10.29 0.96
CA ASP A 37 10.01 11.15 1.98
C ASP A 37 9.55 12.51 1.43
N ARG A 38 10.10 12.94 0.29
CA ARG A 38 9.70 14.18 -0.40
C ARG A 38 8.31 14.10 -1.04
N ALA A 39 7.81 12.89 -1.32
CA ALA A 39 6.51 12.67 -1.97
C ALA A 39 5.50 11.92 -1.09
N SER A 40 5.74 11.83 0.22
CA SER A 40 4.81 11.26 1.19
C SER A 40 3.63 12.21 1.48
N GLN A 41 2.56 11.68 2.09
CA GLN A 41 1.47 12.51 2.63
C GLN A 41 1.99 13.49 3.70
N THR A 42 2.98 13.09 4.48
CA THR A 42 3.64 13.95 5.46
C THR A 42 4.32 15.13 4.76
N ALA A 43 4.99 14.91 3.64
CA ALA A 43 5.57 15.97 2.83
C ALA A 43 4.52 16.93 2.27
N PHE A 44 3.41 16.40 1.74
CA PHE A 44 2.30 17.25 1.28
C PHE A 44 1.83 18.22 2.38
N ARG A 45 1.71 17.72 3.61
CA ARG A 45 1.31 18.56 4.75
C ARG A 45 2.35 19.63 5.07
N ARG A 46 3.64 19.34 4.92
CA ARG A 46 4.71 20.34 5.06
C ARG A 46 4.62 21.43 3.98
N TYR A 47 4.32 21.05 2.74
CA TYR A 47 4.11 22.03 1.65
C TYR A 47 2.89 22.91 1.91
N LEU A 48 1.77 22.31 2.32
CA LEU A 48 0.58 23.06 2.69
C LEU A 48 0.86 24.03 3.86
N ASP A 49 1.57 23.59 4.88
CA ASP A 49 1.95 24.40 6.03
C ASP A 49 2.85 25.59 5.62
N ALA A 50 3.83 25.36 4.76
CA ALA A 50 4.67 26.42 4.22
C ALA A 50 3.85 27.45 3.43
N ARG A 51 2.89 27.00 2.60
CA ARG A 51 2.00 27.91 1.84
C ARG A 51 1.09 28.69 2.76
N ARG A 52 0.54 28.10 3.81
CA ARG A 52 -0.27 28.79 4.84
C ARG A 52 0.51 29.93 5.48
N ARG A 53 1.73 29.67 5.93
CA ARG A 53 2.59 30.69 6.55
C ARG A 53 2.91 31.86 5.63
N HIS A 54 3.14 31.62 4.35
CA HIS A 54 3.46 32.69 3.39
C HIS A 54 2.24 33.49 2.92
N HIS A 55 1.08 32.86 2.84
CA HIS A 55 -0.11 33.50 2.23
C HIS A 55 -0.90 34.34 3.22
N PHE A 56 -0.85 34.03 4.52
CA PHE A 56 -1.72 34.64 5.53
C PHE A 56 -1.02 35.57 6.52
N THR A 57 0.04 36.27 6.14
CA THR A 57 0.60 37.37 6.92
C THR A 57 -0.37 38.56 7.13
N GLY A 58 -1.59 38.50 6.56
CA GLY A 58 -2.62 39.54 6.69
C GLY A 58 -4.05 39.13 6.35
N GLY A 59 -4.30 37.86 6.02
CA GLY A 59 -5.63 37.35 5.59
C GLY A 59 -6.21 36.27 6.50
N ARG A 60 -7.40 35.74 6.16
CA ARG A 60 -8.09 34.71 6.92
C ARG A 60 -7.69 33.33 6.41
N ASP A 61 -6.94 32.57 7.22
CA ASP A 61 -6.57 31.18 6.90
C ASP A 61 -7.84 30.30 6.76
N PRO A 62 -8.06 29.58 5.63
CA PRO A 62 -9.23 28.75 5.42
C PRO A 62 -9.34 27.59 6.43
N PHE A 63 -8.24 27.22 7.08
CA PHE A 63 -8.18 26.17 8.11
C PHE A 63 -8.12 26.75 9.54
N GLY A 64 -8.24 28.07 9.70
CA GLY A 64 -8.19 28.75 10.99
C GLY A 64 -6.91 28.46 11.77
N GLN A 65 -7.04 28.17 13.05
CA GLN A 65 -5.91 27.84 13.95
C GLN A 65 -5.55 26.35 13.96
N THR A 66 -6.24 25.52 13.17
CA THR A 66 -5.97 24.08 13.15
C THR A 66 -4.57 23.81 12.60
N ALA A 67 -3.75 23.09 13.38
CA ALA A 67 -2.42 22.69 12.94
C ALA A 67 -2.50 21.83 11.67
N THR A 68 -1.65 22.07 10.68
CA THR A 68 -1.75 21.46 9.35
C THR A 68 -1.75 19.92 9.40
N HIS A 69 -1.03 19.32 10.34
CA HIS A 69 -1.00 17.86 10.51
C HIS A 69 -2.33 17.29 11.03
N ALA A 70 -3.14 18.08 11.73
CA ALA A 70 -4.41 17.67 12.30
C ALA A 70 -5.61 17.86 11.33
N ILE A 71 -5.44 18.64 10.24
CA ILE A 71 -6.53 18.89 9.28
C ILE A 71 -6.93 17.60 8.58
N PRO A 72 -8.22 17.17 8.61
CA PRO A 72 -8.68 16.01 7.86
C PRO A 72 -8.45 16.17 6.34
N LYS A 73 -8.13 15.08 5.63
CA LYS A 73 -7.98 15.12 4.16
C LYS A 73 -9.26 15.61 3.46
N SER A 74 -10.42 15.19 3.97
CA SER A 74 -11.72 15.64 3.45
C SER A 74 -11.92 17.15 3.55
N GLU A 75 -11.41 17.79 4.60
CA GLU A 75 -11.47 19.25 4.74
C GLU A 75 -10.56 19.93 3.72
N ILE A 76 -9.34 19.43 3.50
CA ILE A 76 -8.45 19.96 2.46
C ILE A 76 -9.10 19.79 1.08
N ASP A 77 -9.76 18.65 0.83
CA ASP A 77 -10.49 18.38 -0.42
C ASP A 77 -11.69 19.32 -0.60
N LEU A 78 -12.38 19.70 0.48
CA LEU A 78 -13.46 20.68 0.45
C LEU A 78 -12.95 22.08 0.10
N VAL A 79 -11.84 22.53 0.69
CA VAL A 79 -11.22 23.82 0.36
C VAL A 79 -10.76 23.85 -1.10
N LEU A 80 -10.19 22.73 -1.60
CA LEU A 80 -9.77 22.64 -3.02
C LEU A 80 -10.89 22.88 -4.02
N VAL A 81 -12.13 22.46 -3.70
CA VAL A 81 -13.31 22.59 -4.59
C VAL A 81 -14.31 23.65 -4.14
N GLY A 82 -14.03 24.32 -3.03
CA GLY A 82 -14.88 25.35 -2.45
C GLY A 82 -14.95 26.60 -3.32
N GLY A 83 -15.92 27.48 -3.00
CA GLY A 83 -16.15 28.72 -3.75
C GLY A 83 -15.14 29.84 -3.47
N ASP A 84 -14.29 29.71 -2.46
CA ASP A 84 -13.25 30.70 -2.15
C ASP A 84 -12.02 30.46 -3.03
N ALA A 85 -11.78 31.37 -3.97
CA ALA A 85 -10.69 31.26 -4.94
C ALA A 85 -9.30 31.34 -4.29
N ASP A 86 -9.12 32.17 -3.26
CA ASP A 86 -7.83 32.34 -2.58
C ASP A 86 -7.50 31.12 -1.74
N ALA A 87 -8.49 30.57 -1.03
CA ALA A 87 -8.34 29.33 -0.27
C ALA A 87 -8.02 28.14 -1.20
N ALA A 88 -8.73 28.02 -2.32
CA ALA A 88 -8.45 26.99 -3.33
C ALA A 88 -7.06 27.17 -3.95
N HIS A 89 -6.63 28.39 -4.22
CA HIS A 89 -5.30 28.70 -4.77
C HIS A 89 -4.18 28.22 -3.85
N LEU A 90 -4.32 28.43 -2.54
CA LEU A 90 -3.39 27.93 -1.53
C LEU A 90 -3.19 26.42 -1.63
N VAL A 91 -4.30 25.65 -1.67
CA VAL A 91 -4.25 24.19 -1.76
C VAL A 91 -3.67 23.76 -3.11
N HIS A 92 -4.03 24.45 -4.21
CA HIS A 92 -3.45 24.21 -5.53
C HIS A 92 -1.93 24.42 -5.55
N ALA A 93 -1.40 25.44 -4.86
CA ALA A 93 0.04 25.67 -4.78
C ALA A 93 0.75 24.52 -4.05
N ALA A 94 0.18 24.04 -2.93
CA ALA A 94 0.73 22.87 -2.22
C ALA A 94 0.69 21.59 -3.07
N VAL A 95 -0.36 21.41 -3.87
CA VAL A 95 -0.48 20.29 -4.84
C VAL A 95 0.60 20.39 -5.92
N GLU A 96 0.92 21.59 -6.44
CA GLU A 96 2.01 21.78 -7.40
C GLU A 96 3.38 21.45 -6.79
N ASP A 97 3.65 21.94 -5.57
CA ASP A 97 4.90 21.62 -4.89
C ASP A 97 5.07 20.10 -4.74
N HIS A 98 4.02 19.43 -4.25
CA HIS A 98 4.04 17.97 -4.10
C HIS A 98 4.20 17.25 -5.46
N ALA A 99 3.54 17.72 -6.51
CA ALA A 99 3.64 17.11 -7.84
C ALA A 99 5.05 17.21 -8.43
N HIS A 100 5.74 18.33 -8.22
CA HIS A 100 7.14 18.50 -8.64
C HIS A 100 8.05 17.52 -7.88
N GLN A 101 7.86 17.40 -6.58
CA GLN A 101 8.64 16.46 -5.77
C GLN A 101 8.36 15.01 -6.18
N LEU A 102 7.09 14.63 -6.37
CA LEU A 102 6.73 13.28 -6.84
C LEU A 102 7.37 12.98 -8.21
N ALA A 103 7.38 13.93 -9.14
CA ALA A 103 8.05 13.76 -10.42
C ALA A 103 9.58 13.61 -10.25
N GLY A 104 10.18 14.32 -9.31
CA GLY A 104 11.59 14.17 -8.93
C GLY A 104 11.90 12.79 -8.35
N VAL A 105 11.08 12.33 -7.40
CA VAL A 105 11.18 10.99 -6.78
C VAL A 105 11.08 9.88 -7.83
N VAL A 106 10.11 9.97 -8.74
CA VAL A 106 9.96 9.01 -9.85
C VAL A 106 11.22 8.96 -10.71
N ARG A 107 11.80 10.11 -11.09
CA ARG A 107 13.06 10.15 -11.86
C ARG A 107 14.23 9.54 -11.09
N GLY A 108 14.30 9.77 -9.77
CA GLY A 108 15.29 9.15 -8.91
C GLY A 108 15.21 7.62 -8.94
N PHE A 109 14.01 7.05 -8.78
CA PHE A 109 13.84 5.60 -8.90
C PHE A 109 14.21 5.09 -10.29
N LEU A 110 13.76 5.73 -11.38
CA LEU A 110 14.07 5.31 -12.75
C LEU A 110 15.58 5.34 -13.09
N ALA A 111 16.38 6.06 -12.33
CA ALA A 111 17.84 6.11 -12.46
C ALA A 111 18.56 4.92 -11.79
N THR A 112 17.85 4.12 -10.98
CA THR A 112 18.42 2.93 -10.34
C THR A 112 18.34 1.70 -11.25
N GLU A 113 19.19 0.69 -11.00
CA GLU A 113 19.22 -0.54 -11.77
C GLU A 113 17.90 -1.31 -11.68
N GLU A 114 17.32 -1.39 -10.48
CA GLU A 114 16.10 -2.14 -10.19
C GLU A 114 14.86 -1.55 -10.89
N TRP A 115 14.91 -0.26 -11.21
CA TRP A 115 13.83 0.46 -11.89
C TRP A 115 14.16 0.82 -13.34
N HIS A 116 15.34 0.46 -13.81
CA HIS A 116 15.73 0.73 -15.21
C HIS A 116 14.74 0.06 -16.17
N GLY A 117 14.27 0.82 -17.15
CA GLY A 117 13.32 0.32 -18.17
C GLY A 117 11.88 0.20 -17.70
N VAL A 118 11.53 0.63 -16.49
CA VAL A 118 10.14 0.71 -16.04
C VAL A 118 9.38 1.71 -16.93
N ARG A 119 8.27 1.25 -17.54
CA ARG A 119 7.44 2.02 -18.49
C ARG A 119 6.15 2.52 -17.87
N ARG A 120 5.69 1.91 -16.80
CA ARG A 120 4.44 2.28 -16.11
C ARG A 120 4.61 2.18 -14.61
N ILE A 121 4.13 3.19 -13.90
CA ILE A 121 4.10 3.21 -12.44
C ILE A 121 2.67 3.43 -11.98
N VAL A 122 2.19 2.52 -11.11
CA VAL A 122 0.90 2.65 -10.45
C VAL A 122 1.10 3.37 -9.12
N ILE A 123 0.27 4.35 -8.83
CA ILE A 123 0.32 5.10 -7.59
C ILE A 123 -0.84 4.67 -6.70
N GLY A 124 -0.51 4.03 -5.59
CA GLY A 124 -1.43 3.55 -4.55
C GLY A 124 -1.24 4.25 -3.21
N GLY A 125 -1.81 3.65 -2.17
CA GLY A 125 -1.79 4.16 -0.80
C GLY A 125 -2.94 5.11 -0.47
N GLY A 126 -3.02 5.53 0.79
CA GLY A 126 -4.16 6.30 1.30
C GLY A 126 -4.20 7.77 0.86
N PHE A 127 -3.08 8.35 0.39
CA PHE A 127 -3.06 9.76 -0.05
C PHE A 127 -3.72 9.95 -1.43
N PRO A 128 -3.42 9.14 -2.46
CA PRO A 128 -4.03 9.27 -3.78
C PRO A 128 -5.55 9.03 -3.80
N GLY A 129 -6.12 8.41 -2.77
CA GLY A 129 -7.57 8.28 -2.59
C GLY A 129 -8.30 9.60 -2.30
N SER A 130 -7.59 10.68 -1.94
CA SER A 130 -8.13 12.03 -1.79
C SER A 130 -8.09 12.81 -3.11
N ARG A 131 -8.89 13.89 -3.22
CA ARG A 131 -8.88 14.76 -4.41
C ARG A 131 -7.53 15.44 -4.59
N VAL A 132 -6.95 15.97 -3.51
CA VAL A 132 -5.61 16.60 -3.54
C VAL A 132 -4.54 15.61 -3.96
N GLY A 133 -4.57 14.38 -3.44
CA GLY A 133 -3.62 13.33 -3.80
C GLY A 133 -3.75 12.92 -5.26
N ALA A 134 -4.97 12.64 -5.72
CA ALA A 134 -5.23 12.30 -7.11
C ALA A 134 -4.82 13.44 -8.08
N LEU A 135 -5.04 14.70 -7.68
CA LEU A 135 -4.62 15.85 -8.48
C LEU A 135 -3.10 15.96 -8.55
N SER A 136 -2.39 15.76 -7.42
CA SER A 136 -0.93 15.74 -7.36
C SER A 136 -0.35 14.70 -8.32
N VAL A 137 -0.89 13.47 -8.31
CA VAL A 137 -0.44 12.40 -9.23
C VAL A 137 -0.67 12.78 -10.69
N ARG A 138 -1.85 13.32 -11.03
CA ARG A 138 -2.14 13.76 -12.40
C ARG A 138 -1.20 14.88 -12.86
N ARG A 139 -0.83 15.81 -11.97
CA ARG A 139 0.13 16.88 -12.29
C ARG A 139 1.55 16.35 -12.44
N ALA A 140 1.99 15.46 -11.56
CA ALA A 140 3.29 14.78 -11.70
C ALA A 140 3.39 14.00 -13.02
N ALA A 141 2.33 13.29 -13.42
CA ALA A 141 2.27 12.61 -14.73
C ALA A 141 2.46 13.56 -15.92
N ARG A 142 1.84 14.75 -15.86
CA ARG A 142 2.02 15.79 -16.90
C ARG A 142 3.46 16.32 -16.92
N LEU A 143 4.09 16.53 -15.76
CA LEU A 143 5.48 16.97 -15.66
C LEU A 143 6.42 15.94 -16.26
N LEU A 144 6.27 14.66 -15.94
CA LEU A 144 7.06 13.56 -16.49
C LEU A 144 6.88 13.42 -18.02
N LYS A 145 5.65 13.56 -18.51
CA LYS A 145 5.37 13.55 -19.95
C LYS A 145 6.05 14.71 -20.69
N ARG A 146 5.99 15.93 -20.14
CA ARG A 146 6.69 17.12 -20.69
C ARG A 146 8.21 16.92 -20.70
N ALA A 147 8.76 16.29 -19.66
CA ALA A 147 10.18 15.96 -19.55
C ALA A 147 10.59 14.76 -20.43
N ARG A 148 9.67 14.14 -21.17
CA ARG A 148 9.91 12.95 -22.01
C ARG A 148 10.58 11.81 -21.26
N SER A 149 10.20 11.59 -19.99
CA SER A 149 10.81 10.58 -19.11
C SER A 149 10.53 9.12 -19.55
N GLY A 150 9.66 8.89 -20.53
CA GLY A 150 9.33 7.55 -21.04
C GLY A 150 8.50 6.69 -20.10
N VAL A 151 7.99 7.25 -19.00
CA VAL A 151 7.15 6.54 -18.01
C VAL A 151 5.77 7.15 -17.92
N ASP A 152 4.75 6.30 -17.81
CA ASP A 152 3.37 6.68 -17.51
C ASP A 152 3.05 6.46 -16.04
N LEU A 153 2.43 7.46 -15.40
CA LEU A 153 1.83 7.32 -14.07
C LEU A 153 0.33 7.09 -14.18
N SER A 154 -0.19 6.13 -13.41
CA SER A 154 -1.62 5.89 -13.26
C SER A 154 -1.99 5.69 -11.79
N LEU A 155 -3.21 6.04 -11.43
CA LEU A 155 -3.75 5.70 -10.12
C LEU A 155 -4.09 4.20 -10.06
N LEU A 156 -4.01 3.64 -8.87
CA LEU A 156 -4.51 2.31 -8.55
C LEU A 156 -5.99 2.22 -8.95
N ARG A 157 -6.39 1.09 -9.54
CA ARG A 157 -7.79 0.89 -9.96
C ARG A 157 -8.71 0.55 -8.80
N HIS A 158 -8.22 -0.33 -7.93
CA HIS A 158 -8.96 -0.74 -6.75
C HIS A 158 -8.94 0.38 -5.70
N ASP A 159 -9.96 0.43 -4.87
CA ASP A 159 -9.89 1.21 -3.65
C ASP A 159 -8.60 0.86 -2.91
N GLY A 160 -7.88 1.87 -2.41
CA GLY A 160 -6.63 1.65 -1.67
C GLY A 160 -6.80 0.69 -0.49
N ASP A 161 -8.02 0.64 0.06
CA ASP A 161 -8.37 -0.27 1.16
C ASP A 161 -8.51 -1.73 0.73
N ASP A 162 -8.84 -2.00 -0.53
CA ASP A 162 -9.00 -3.36 -1.07
C ASP A 162 -7.72 -3.87 -1.74
N ALA A 163 -6.89 -2.99 -2.26
CA ALA A 163 -5.71 -3.37 -3.03
C ALA A 163 -4.71 -4.21 -2.22
N GLY A 164 -4.47 -3.84 -0.95
CA GLY A 164 -3.61 -4.60 -0.04
C GLY A 164 -4.14 -6.00 0.31
N LEU A 165 -5.44 -6.23 0.12
CA LEU A 165 -6.08 -7.53 0.28
C LEU A 165 -6.07 -8.33 -1.02
N LEU A 166 -6.48 -7.70 -2.14
CA LEU A 166 -6.57 -8.33 -3.47
C LEU A 166 -5.22 -8.75 -4.04
N GLY A 167 -4.16 -8.02 -3.73
CA GLY A 167 -2.81 -8.36 -4.18
C GLY A 167 -2.28 -9.71 -3.67
N TRP A 168 -2.95 -10.31 -2.70
CA TRP A 168 -2.64 -11.67 -2.25
C TRP A 168 -3.10 -12.76 -3.22
N VAL A 169 -3.99 -12.48 -4.17
CA VAL A 169 -4.48 -13.49 -5.12
C VAL A 169 -3.34 -14.17 -5.88
N PRO A 170 -2.39 -13.46 -6.52
CA PRO A 170 -1.27 -14.12 -7.20
C PRO A 170 -0.22 -14.72 -6.24
N LEU A 171 -0.15 -14.27 -4.99
CA LEU A 171 0.80 -14.76 -3.97
C LEU A 171 0.27 -15.96 -3.20
N ALA A 172 -1.05 -16.17 -3.19
CA ALA A 172 -1.66 -17.26 -2.44
C ALA A 172 -1.16 -18.63 -2.94
N PRO A 173 -0.87 -19.58 -2.02
CA PRO A 173 -0.46 -20.93 -2.39
C PRO A 173 -1.48 -21.59 -3.34
N GLY A 174 -1.01 -22.37 -4.32
CA GLY A 174 -1.89 -23.02 -5.30
C GLY A 174 -2.99 -23.92 -4.69
N THR A 175 -2.79 -24.38 -3.47
CA THR A 175 -3.81 -25.14 -2.71
C THR A 175 -5.04 -24.32 -2.34
N THR A 176 -4.93 -22.98 -2.30
CA THR A 176 -6.06 -22.07 -2.02
C THR A 176 -7.09 -22.07 -3.14
N HIS A 177 -6.68 -22.41 -4.37
CA HIS A 177 -7.57 -22.45 -5.54
C HIS A 177 -8.69 -23.51 -5.45
N ARG A 178 -8.60 -24.44 -4.50
CA ARG A 178 -9.66 -25.44 -4.23
C ARG A 178 -10.76 -24.92 -3.30
N HIS A 179 -10.65 -23.68 -2.87
CA HIS A 179 -11.55 -23.00 -1.93
C HIS A 179 -12.16 -21.76 -2.60
N GLU A 180 -13.28 -21.30 -2.06
CA GLU A 180 -14.00 -20.15 -2.62
C GLU A 180 -13.36 -18.83 -2.23
N ALA A 181 -12.73 -18.78 -1.04
CA ALA A 181 -12.09 -17.59 -0.52
C ALA A 181 -10.92 -17.91 0.41
N PHE A 182 -10.15 -16.90 0.76
CA PHE A 182 -9.11 -16.91 1.78
C PHE A 182 -9.11 -15.60 2.56
N LEU A 183 -8.36 -15.55 3.66
CA LEU A 183 -8.21 -14.35 4.48
C LEU A 183 -6.98 -13.56 4.09
N ALA A 184 -7.12 -12.24 4.07
CA ALA A 184 -6.00 -11.32 3.86
C ALA A 184 -6.03 -10.20 4.90
N VAL A 185 -4.85 -9.65 5.18
CA VAL A 185 -4.63 -8.50 6.07
C VAL A 185 -3.79 -7.46 5.34
N ASP A 186 -4.15 -6.19 5.50
CA ASP A 186 -3.36 -5.03 5.08
C ASP A 186 -3.03 -4.19 6.32
N ILE A 187 -1.77 -4.14 6.69
CA ILE A 187 -1.27 -3.36 7.82
C ILE A 187 -0.66 -2.08 7.31
N GLY A 188 -1.30 -0.96 7.57
CA GLY A 188 -0.76 0.36 7.28
C GLY A 188 -0.41 1.13 8.56
N GLY A 189 0.32 2.22 8.45
CA GLY A 189 0.72 3.05 9.61
C GLY A 189 -0.44 3.73 10.36
N THR A 190 -1.67 3.65 9.85
CA THR A 190 -2.87 4.27 10.47
C THR A 190 -3.97 3.26 10.73
N ASN A 191 -4.17 2.33 9.82
CA ASN A 191 -5.26 1.37 9.85
C ASN A 191 -4.73 -0.04 9.63
N ILE A 192 -5.38 -1.01 10.26
CA ILE A 192 -5.27 -2.43 9.95
C ILE A 192 -6.60 -2.89 9.37
N ARG A 193 -6.53 -3.59 8.23
CA ARG A 193 -7.69 -4.12 7.52
C ARG A 193 -7.56 -5.62 7.40
N CYS A 194 -8.63 -6.34 7.72
CA CYS A 194 -8.75 -7.78 7.50
C CYS A 194 -9.91 -8.02 6.54
N GLY A 195 -9.77 -8.96 5.60
CA GLY A 195 -10.83 -9.22 4.65
C GLY A 195 -10.93 -10.68 4.21
N ILE A 196 -12.13 -11.05 3.74
CA ILE A 196 -12.39 -12.30 3.02
C ILE A 196 -12.23 -12.00 1.54
N VAL A 197 -11.26 -12.62 0.89
CA VAL A 197 -10.94 -12.43 -0.54
C VAL A 197 -11.41 -13.64 -1.33
N ALA A 198 -12.31 -13.42 -2.29
CA ALA A 198 -12.72 -14.42 -3.29
C ALA A 198 -11.88 -14.20 -4.56
N PRO A 199 -10.96 -15.11 -4.91
CA PRO A 199 -10.08 -14.96 -6.06
C PRO A 199 -10.81 -15.15 -7.40
N ARG A 200 -11.92 -15.92 -7.45
CA ARG A 200 -12.76 -16.19 -8.63
C ARG A 200 -11.96 -16.62 -9.86
N LEU A 201 -10.97 -17.49 -9.66
CA LEU A 201 -10.11 -17.99 -10.74
C LEU A 201 -10.82 -18.94 -11.70
N ASP A 202 -11.98 -19.46 -11.31
CA ASP A 202 -12.92 -20.18 -12.16
C ASP A 202 -13.57 -19.30 -13.22
N GLN A 203 -13.72 -18.00 -12.94
CA GLN A 203 -14.26 -17.02 -13.88
C GLN A 203 -13.17 -16.40 -14.77
N ARG A 204 -11.98 -16.12 -14.19
CA ARG A 204 -10.78 -15.69 -14.90
C ARG A 204 -9.54 -16.08 -14.09
N ASP A 205 -8.61 -16.74 -14.74
CA ASP A 205 -7.36 -17.25 -14.17
C ASP A 205 -6.34 -16.14 -13.85
N ASP A 206 -6.49 -14.97 -14.47
CA ASP A 206 -5.64 -13.79 -14.25
C ASP A 206 -5.91 -13.07 -12.92
N GLY A 207 -6.98 -13.45 -12.18
CA GLY A 207 -7.40 -12.79 -10.94
C GLY A 207 -8.14 -11.46 -11.13
N SER A 208 -8.45 -11.03 -12.37
CA SER A 208 -9.13 -9.75 -12.65
C SER A 208 -10.57 -9.69 -12.12
N ARG A 209 -11.14 -10.83 -11.72
CA ARG A 209 -12.49 -10.95 -11.11
C ARG A 209 -12.45 -11.12 -9.60
N ALA A 210 -11.27 -11.08 -9.00
CA ALA A 210 -11.15 -11.14 -7.54
C ALA A 210 -11.92 -10.02 -6.85
N ARG A 211 -12.49 -10.31 -5.68
CA ARG A 211 -13.25 -9.35 -4.87
C ARG A 211 -13.00 -9.56 -3.39
N VAL A 212 -13.06 -8.49 -2.63
CA VAL A 212 -13.23 -8.52 -1.19
C VAL A 212 -14.72 -8.71 -0.93
N LEU A 213 -15.10 -9.78 -0.24
CA LEU A 213 -16.49 -10.13 0.08
C LEU A 213 -16.94 -9.45 1.38
N GLU A 214 -16.03 -9.40 2.35
CA GLU A 214 -16.28 -8.83 3.67
C GLU A 214 -14.99 -8.19 4.17
N ARG A 215 -15.09 -7.08 4.91
CA ARG A 215 -13.94 -6.35 5.46
C ARG A 215 -14.22 -5.88 6.88
N SER A 216 -13.23 -6.07 7.74
CA SER A 216 -13.14 -5.46 9.06
C SER A 216 -11.96 -4.50 9.08
N GLN A 217 -12.13 -3.31 9.66
CA GLN A 217 -11.11 -2.28 9.73
C GLN A 217 -10.97 -1.75 11.15
N TRP A 218 -9.73 -1.50 11.54
CA TRP A 218 -9.39 -0.87 12.81
C TRP A 218 -8.39 0.27 12.60
N ARG A 219 -8.73 1.46 13.14
CA ARG A 219 -7.86 2.64 13.09
C ARG A 219 -6.95 2.68 14.32
N HIS A 220 -5.93 1.84 14.35
CA HIS A 220 -5.02 1.66 15.47
C HIS A 220 -4.26 2.94 15.86
N ALA A 221 -3.97 3.84 14.92
CA ALA A 221 -3.24 5.08 15.19
C ALA A 221 -3.98 6.04 16.16
N THR A 222 -5.27 5.86 16.40
CA THR A 222 -6.03 6.67 17.37
C THR A 222 -6.01 6.09 18.79
N GLU A 223 -5.66 4.83 18.94
CA GLU A 223 -5.67 4.10 20.20
C GLU A 223 -4.26 3.87 20.76
N SER A 224 -3.23 4.02 19.91
CA SER A 224 -1.80 3.83 20.25
C SER A 224 -1.54 2.52 21.00
N PRO A 225 -2.01 1.36 20.48
CA PRO A 225 -1.86 0.07 21.16
C PRO A 225 -0.38 -0.32 21.22
N ASP A 226 -0.05 -1.25 22.11
CA ASP A 226 1.23 -1.94 22.02
C ASP A 226 1.20 -3.05 20.94
N ARG A 227 2.35 -3.71 20.72
CA ARG A 227 2.47 -4.77 19.73
C ARG A 227 1.58 -5.98 20.02
N GLU A 228 1.48 -6.38 21.29
CA GLU A 228 0.69 -7.54 21.72
C GLU A 228 -0.81 -7.26 21.53
N GLU A 229 -1.26 -6.08 21.92
CA GLU A 229 -2.65 -5.63 21.70
C GLU A 229 -2.99 -5.59 20.21
N ALA A 230 -2.06 -5.12 19.37
CA ALA A 230 -2.25 -5.10 17.93
C ALA A 230 -2.40 -6.51 17.34
N VAL A 231 -1.59 -7.47 17.79
CA VAL A 231 -1.68 -8.88 17.38
C VAL A 231 -2.99 -9.51 17.88
N MET A 232 -3.37 -9.26 19.12
CA MET A 232 -4.63 -9.78 19.68
C MET A 232 -5.85 -9.24 18.92
N ARG A 233 -5.86 -7.93 18.61
CA ARG A 233 -6.96 -7.30 17.87
C ARG A 233 -7.07 -7.83 16.45
N MET A 234 -5.94 -7.98 15.74
CA MET A 234 -5.93 -8.62 14.41
C MET A 234 -6.46 -10.06 14.46
N ALA A 235 -6.04 -10.85 15.46
CA ALA A 235 -6.54 -12.21 15.62
C ALA A 235 -8.06 -12.23 15.86
N ALA A 236 -8.57 -11.33 16.71
CA ALA A 236 -10.02 -11.21 16.96
C ALA A 236 -10.79 -10.83 15.68
N MET A 237 -10.28 -9.87 14.87
CA MET A 237 -10.89 -9.48 13.60
C MET A 237 -10.92 -10.66 12.62
N LEU A 238 -9.82 -11.41 12.50
CA LEU A 238 -9.73 -12.58 11.62
C LEU A 238 -10.65 -13.72 12.09
N ASN A 239 -10.72 -14.01 13.38
CA ASN A 239 -11.61 -15.03 13.94
C ASN A 239 -13.09 -14.64 13.74
N GLY A 240 -13.43 -13.35 13.84
CA GLY A 240 -14.75 -12.84 13.48
C GLY A 240 -15.09 -13.11 12.00
N LEU A 241 -14.14 -12.87 11.09
CA LEU A 241 -14.32 -13.17 9.67
C LEU A 241 -14.42 -14.68 9.39
N ILE A 242 -13.66 -15.53 10.13
CA ILE A 242 -13.79 -17.00 10.03
C ILE A 242 -15.19 -17.44 10.45
N ALA A 243 -15.69 -16.91 11.57
CA ALA A 243 -17.03 -17.21 12.06
C ALA A 243 -18.10 -16.75 11.04
N HIS A 244 -17.97 -15.52 10.53
CA HIS A 244 -18.87 -14.98 9.51
C HIS A 244 -18.88 -15.82 8.22
N ALA A 245 -17.73 -16.22 7.72
CA ALA A 245 -17.64 -17.09 6.56
C ALA A 245 -18.35 -18.43 6.75
N ARG A 246 -18.29 -18.99 7.98
CA ARG A 246 -19.04 -20.21 8.32
C ARG A 246 -20.56 -19.98 8.26
N THR A 247 -21.06 -18.85 8.73
CA THR A 247 -22.50 -18.54 8.65
C THR A 247 -22.98 -18.37 7.20
N LEU A 248 -22.08 -17.91 6.31
CA LEU A 248 -22.36 -17.79 4.87
C LEU A 248 -22.16 -19.11 4.10
N GLY A 249 -21.72 -20.18 4.74
CA GLY A 249 -21.40 -21.44 4.08
C GLY A 249 -20.18 -21.37 3.14
N LEU A 250 -19.34 -20.34 3.24
CA LEU A 250 -18.15 -20.15 2.40
C LEU A 250 -17.03 -21.14 2.79
N ARG A 251 -16.47 -21.81 1.81
CA ARG A 251 -15.31 -22.69 2.01
C ARG A 251 -14.00 -21.87 1.98
N LEU A 252 -13.58 -21.42 3.16
CA LEU A 252 -12.31 -20.72 3.31
C LEU A 252 -11.12 -21.68 3.15
N ALA A 253 -10.09 -21.23 2.44
CA ALA A 253 -8.77 -21.87 2.49
C ALA A 253 -8.13 -21.66 3.88
N PRO A 254 -7.42 -22.65 4.43
CA PRO A 254 -6.65 -22.49 5.67
C PRO A 254 -5.38 -21.66 5.42
N PHE A 255 -5.58 -20.40 5.00
CA PHE A 255 -4.53 -19.48 4.60
C PHE A 255 -4.88 -18.04 4.97
N VAL A 256 -3.88 -17.29 5.45
CA VAL A 256 -3.93 -15.85 5.71
C VAL A 256 -2.72 -15.20 5.05
N GLY A 257 -2.94 -14.24 4.16
CA GLY A 257 -1.89 -13.41 3.58
C GLY A 257 -1.84 -12.06 4.28
N ILE A 258 -0.65 -11.59 4.70
CA ILE A 258 -0.46 -10.33 5.42
C ILE A 258 0.44 -9.41 4.62
N ALA A 259 -0.12 -8.30 4.13
CA ALA A 259 0.62 -7.15 3.63
C ALA A 259 1.07 -6.30 4.84
N CYS A 260 2.37 -6.08 4.96
CA CYS A 260 2.98 -5.40 6.11
C CYS A 260 4.07 -4.43 5.65
N PRO A 261 4.19 -3.23 6.23
CA PRO A 261 5.31 -2.34 5.97
C PRO A 261 6.65 -2.99 6.30
N GLY A 262 7.69 -2.54 5.63
CA GLY A 262 9.05 -2.95 5.90
C GLY A 262 9.59 -4.03 4.96
N GLN A 263 10.86 -4.37 5.17
CA GLN A 263 11.54 -5.46 4.50
C GLN A 263 11.34 -6.75 5.29
N ILE A 264 10.79 -7.76 4.64
CA ILE A 264 10.46 -9.06 5.24
C ILE A 264 11.42 -10.11 4.67
N ASP A 265 11.98 -10.94 5.53
CA ASP A 265 12.82 -12.07 5.13
C ASP A 265 12.01 -13.34 4.81
N ILE A 266 12.71 -14.38 4.37
CA ILE A 266 12.08 -15.66 4.01
C ILE A 266 11.48 -16.42 5.19
N ASP A 267 11.87 -16.08 6.42
CA ASP A 267 11.37 -16.66 7.66
C ASP A 267 10.19 -15.87 8.24
N GLY A 268 9.84 -14.73 7.62
CA GLY A 268 8.72 -13.88 8.00
C GLY A 268 9.05 -12.86 9.09
N ARG A 269 10.34 -12.57 9.31
CA ARG A 269 10.78 -11.49 10.19
C ARG A 269 10.73 -10.17 9.46
N ILE A 270 10.38 -9.10 10.16
CA ILE A 270 10.47 -7.74 9.67
C ILE A 270 11.85 -7.22 10.05
N LEU A 271 12.71 -7.00 9.06
CA LEU A 271 14.10 -6.59 9.28
C LEU A 271 14.24 -5.12 9.60
N HIS A 272 13.47 -4.27 8.90
CA HIS A 272 13.41 -2.81 9.08
C HIS A 272 12.22 -2.22 8.32
N GLY A 273 11.86 -0.96 8.62
CA GLY A 273 10.79 -0.22 7.92
C GLY A 273 9.41 -0.35 8.56
N ALA A 274 9.34 -0.87 9.80
CA ALA A 274 8.10 -1.00 10.58
C ALA A 274 7.93 0.12 11.62
N GLN A 275 8.72 1.17 11.59
CA GLN A 275 8.74 2.27 12.58
C GLN A 275 7.40 3.01 12.74
N ASN A 276 6.48 2.86 11.81
CA ASN A 276 5.13 3.44 11.89
C ASN A 276 4.10 2.48 12.48
N LEU A 277 4.51 1.30 12.91
CA LEU A 277 3.66 0.32 13.57
C LEU A 277 3.76 0.45 15.10
N PRO A 278 2.71 0.05 15.84
CA PRO A 278 2.72 0.17 17.30
C PRO A 278 3.65 -0.85 17.95
N GLY A 279 4.64 -0.37 18.69
CA GLY A 279 5.65 -1.19 19.37
C GLY A 279 6.77 -1.65 18.46
N ASP A 280 7.66 -2.49 18.97
CA ASP A 280 8.82 -3.01 18.24
C ASP A 280 8.47 -4.28 17.46
N TRP A 281 8.26 -4.13 16.17
CA TRP A 281 7.96 -5.21 15.22
C TRP A 281 9.22 -5.80 14.58
N GLU A 282 10.37 -5.14 14.77
CA GLU A 282 11.68 -5.52 14.23
C GLU A 282 12.51 -6.34 15.22
N ALA A 283 11.98 -6.56 16.44
CA ALA A 283 12.63 -7.39 17.47
C ALA A 283 12.98 -8.77 16.91
N ALA A 284 14.22 -9.21 17.15
CA ALA A 284 14.79 -10.43 16.55
C ALA A 284 14.00 -11.71 16.88
N GLU A 285 13.36 -11.76 18.04
CA GLU A 285 12.55 -12.91 18.51
C GLU A 285 11.09 -12.84 18.03
N PHE A 286 10.66 -11.73 17.42
CA PHE A 286 9.28 -11.55 17.03
C PHE A 286 9.04 -11.99 15.58
N VAL A 287 8.08 -12.90 15.39
CA VAL A 287 7.59 -13.34 14.08
C VAL A 287 6.07 -13.25 14.08
N LEU A 288 5.52 -12.23 13.40
CA LEU A 288 4.08 -11.96 13.35
C LEU A 288 3.27 -13.18 12.90
N ALA A 289 3.74 -13.91 11.89
CA ALA A 289 3.05 -15.12 11.41
C ALA A 289 2.88 -16.16 12.52
N THR A 290 3.87 -16.34 13.36
CA THR A 290 3.83 -17.28 14.48
C THR A 290 2.88 -16.79 15.57
N ALA A 291 2.99 -15.52 15.95
CA ALA A 291 2.15 -14.90 16.97
C ALA A 291 0.64 -14.95 16.60
N LEU A 292 0.31 -14.66 15.35
CA LEU A 292 -1.06 -14.76 14.86
C LEU A 292 -1.55 -16.21 14.78
N ARG A 293 -0.75 -17.13 14.22
CA ARG A 293 -1.15 -18.53 14.05
C ARG A 293 -1.53 -19.21 15.37
N GLN A 294 -0.93 -18.80 16.48
CA GLN A 294 -1.25 -19.32 17.82
C GLN A 294 -2.63 -18.86 18.32
N ARG A 295 -3.15 -17.76 17.77
CA ARG A 295 -4.40 -17.11 18.21
C ARG A 295 -5.57 -17.28 17.23
N LEU A 296 -5.30 -17.84 16.05
CA LEU A 296 -6.30 -18.03 15.01
C LEU A 296 -7.07 -19.33 15.18
N ASP A 297 -8.37 -19.25 14.93
CA ASP A 297 -9.25 -20.40 14.82
C ASP A 297 -8.84 -21.31 13.68
N ARG A 298 -9.14 -22.61 13.81
CA ARG A 298 -8.95 -23.56 12.72
C ARG A 298 -9.94 -23.31 11.58
N ILE A 299 -9.46 -23.36 10.36
CA ILE A 299 -10.25 -23.28 9.13
C ILE A 299 -10.36 -24.68 8.53
N GLY A 300 -11.57 -25.22 8.41
CA GLY A 300 -11.78 -26.57 7.92
C GLY A 300 -10.99 -27.63 8.71
N GLY A 301 -10.91 -27.46 10.03
CA GLY A 301 -10.18 -28.36 10.96
C GLY A 301 -8.64 -28.20 10.92
N ARG A 302 -8.08 -27.28 10.12
CA ARG A 302 -6.62 -27.07 9.97
C ARG A 302 -6.19 -25.74 10.53
N ALA A 303 -5.00 -25.68 11.13
CA ALA A 303 -4.37 -24.43 11.48
C ALA A 303 -4.06 -23.63 10.20
N PRO A 304 -4.43 -22.35 10.11
CA PRO A 304 -4.16 -21.58 8.92
C PRO A 304 -2.66 -21.36 8.73
N ARG A 305 -2.23 -21.40 7.47
CA ARG A 305 -0.90 -20.95 7.07
C ARG A 305 -0.90 -19.44 6.97
N VAL A 306 0.03 -18.78 7.62
CA VAL A 306 0.18 -17.32 7.60
C VAL A 306 1.44 -16.97 6.81
N LEU A 307 1.32 -16.13 5.78
CA LEU A 307 2.45 -15.62 5.01
C LEU A 307 2.45 -14.09 5.04
N LEU A 308 3.65 -13.51 5.09
CA LEU A 308 3.87 -12.07 5.05
C LEU A 308 4.53 -11.64 3.73
N HIS A 309 4.14 -10.48 3.26
CA HIS A 309 4.84 -9.76 2.20
C HIS A 309 4.80 -8.25 2.44
N ASN A 310 5.71 -7.52 1.80
CA ASN A 310 5.69 -6.07 1.85
C ASN A 310 4.38 -5.49 1.27
N ASP A 311 3.84 -4.45 1.91
CA ASP A 311 2.58 -3.80 1.57
C ASP A 311 2.58 -3.17 0.16
N ALA A 312 3.66 -2.49 -0.24
CA ALA A 312 3.76 -1.92 -1.59
C ALA A 312 3.75 -3.02 -2.67
N VAL A 313 4.46 -4.14 -2.41
CA VAL A 313 4.43 -5.29 -3.32
C VAL A 313 3.03 -5.85 -3.46
N VAL A 314 2.34 -6.08 -2.34
CA VAL A 314 0.99 -6.64 -2.39
C VAL A 314 0.03 -5.68 -3.08
N GLN A 315 0.06 -4.38 -2.76
CA GLN A 315 -0.78 -3.39 -3.45
C GLN A 315 -0.50 -3.36 -4.95
N GLY A 316 0.77 -3.39 -5.37
CA GLY A 316 1.13 -3.46 -6.77
C GLY A 316 0.57 -4.69 -7.46
N LEU A 317 0.66 -5.86 -6.84
CA LEU A 317 0.17 -7.12 -7.41
C LEU A 317 -1.35 -7.16 -7.63
N SER A 318 -2.14 -6.29 -6.97
CA SER A 318 -3.56 -6.14 -7.28
C SER A 318 -3.80 -5.63 -8.71
N GLU A 319 -2.81 -4.94 -9.30
CA GLU A 319 -2.85 -4.42 -10.67
C GLU A 319 -2.24 -5.38 -11.73
N ARG A 320 -1.71 -6.53 -11.30
CA ARG A 320 -1.08 -7.51 -12.21
C ARG A 320 -1.93 -7.80 -13.45
N PRO A 321 -3.26 -8.00 -13.40
CA PRO A 321 -4.06 -8.26 -14.60
C PRO A 321 -3.98 -7.14 -15.65
N ARG A 322 -3.83 -5.89 -15.22
CA ARG A 322 -3.71 -4.72 -16.11
C ARG A 322 -2.28 -4.48 -16.60
N MET A 323 -1.31 -5.00 -15.85
CA MET A 323 0.12 -4.85 -16.16
C MET A 323 0.68 -6.01 -16.97
N ALA A 324 -0.11 -7.06 -17.26
CA ALA A 324 0.35 -8.26 -17.96
C ALA A 324 1.04 -8.00 -19.31
N ALA A 325 0.64 -6.95 -20.03
CA ALA A 325 1.26 -6.54 -21.30
C ALA A 325 2.45 -5.57 -21.13
N VAL A 326 2.80 -5.17 -19.92
CA VAL A 326 3.89 -4.22 -19.64
C VAL A 326 5.08 -5.00 -19.13
N GLU A 327 6.17 -5.05 -19.86
CA GLU A 327 7.35 -5.84 -19.53
C GLU A 327 7.92 -5.46 -18.16
N ARG A 328 8.18 -4.15 -17.92
CA ARG A 328 8.67 -3.64 -16.63
C ARG A 328 7.77 -2.52 -16.12
N TRP A 329 7.33 -2.67 -14.89
CA TRP A 329 6.43 -1.71 -14.25
C TRP A 329 6.73 -1.60 -12.75
N GLY A 330 6.18 -0.58 -12.10
CA GLY A 330 6.38 -0.35 -10.69
C GLY A 330 5.13 0.12 -9.98
N VAL A 331 5.21 0.16 -8.66
CA VAL A 331 4.21 0.75 -7.77
C VAL A 331 4.90 1.69 -6.78
N LEU A 332 4.26 2.82 -6.51
CA LEU A 332 4.56 3.68 -5.37
C LEU A 332 3.31 3.79 -4.51
N THR A 333 3.43 3.50 -3.22
CA THR A 333 2.32 3.63 -2.27
C THR A 333 2.55 4.85 -1.40
N ILE A 334 1.70 5.88 -1.56
CA ILE A 334 1.80 7.15 -0.85
C ILE A 334 0.86 7.14 0.34
N GLY A 335 1.46 7.00 1.52
CA GLY A 335 0.81 7.08 2.83
C GLY A 335 1.57 8.06 3.73
N THR A 336 1.67 7.78 5.02
CA THR A 336 2.52 8.51 5.98
C THR A 336 3.96 8.59 5.46
N GLY A 337 4.49 7.48 4.94
CA GLY A 337 5.71 7.37 4.15
C GLY A 337 5.42 7.06 2.69
N LEU A 338 6.45 6.63 1.95
CA LEU A 338 6.37 6.16 0.58
C LEU A 338 6.96 4.75 0.46
N GLY A 339 6.10 3.76 0.18
CA GLY A 339 6.52 2.41 -0.18
C GLY A 339 6.73 2.27 -1.69
N ASN A 340 7.56 1.33 -2.10
CA ASN A 340 7.88 1.12 -3.51
C ASN A 340 8.18 -0.34 -3.85
N ALA A 341 7.85 -0.75 -5.07
CA ALA A 341 8.28 -2.03 -5.64
C ALA A 341 8.33 -1.95 -7.16
N SER A 342 9.20 -2.74 -7.78
CA SER A 342 9.31 -2.89 -9.23
C SER A 342 9.19 -4.35 -9.64
N TYR A 343 8.72 -4.57 -10.87
CA TYR A 343 8.34 -5.88 -11.38
C TYR A 343 8.78 -6.05 -12.83
N THR A 344 9.15 -7.28 -13.17
CA THR A 344 9.35 -7.72 -14.55
C THR A 344 8.40 -8.87 -14.88
N ASN A 345 7.53 -8.69 -15.87
CA ASN A 345 6.71 -9.76 -16.43
C ASN A 345 7.56 -10.64 -17.35
N HIS A 346 7.44 -11.95 -17.17
CA HIS A 346 8.00 -12.92 -18.10
C HIS A 346 6.91 -13.37 -19.06
N ARG A 347 7.18 -13.36 -20.36
CA ARG A 347 6.29 -14.01 -21.31
C ARG A 347 6.30 -15.50 -21.01
N ALA A 348 5.11 -16.08 -20.81
CA ALA A 348 4.93 -17.51 -20.65
C ALA A 348 5.36 -18.26 -21.93
#